data_b94aac0604b4c8f2662c87a245fc607a
#
_entry.id   b94aac0604b4c8f2662c87a245fc607a
#
_cell.length_a   1.000
_cell.length_b   1.000
_cell.length_c   1.000
_cell.angle_alpha   90.00
_cell.angle_beta   90.00
_cell.angle_gamma   90.00
#
_symmetry.space_group_name_H-M   'P 1'
#
loop_
_entity.id
_entity.type
_entity.pdbx_description
1 polymer ?
#
loop_
_entity_poly.entity_id
_entity_poly.type
_entity_poly.pdbx_seq_one_letter_code
_entity_poly.pdbx_strand_id
1 'polypeptide(L)'
;MNIQWVFLLFLLVGLPVFAQSPANTLSLDEAIAHAIATDPWLNGSRHREDALTSESISASTLPDPKVSLMAANFPTDSFDINQEPMTQLTVGVSQMFPRGDSLALSSRQKQELAEQEPLLRQNRQAKVAATVSQLWLEAFRAQESIRLIERDRSLFEHLV
;
A
#
# COMPACT_ATOMS: atom_id res chain seq x y z
N MET A 1 38.61 -58.76 45.17
CA MET A 1 37.83 -58.07 46.26
C MET A 1 37.30 -56.76 45.68
N ASN A 2 36.08 -56.93 45.11
CA ASN A 2 35.48 -55.91 44.21
C ASN A 2 34.34 -55.22 44.94
N ILE A 3 34.47 -53.92 45.15
CA ILE A 3 33.40 -53.05 45.69
C ILE A 3 32.85 -52.22 44.52
N GLN A 4 31.67 -52.61 44.08
CA GLN A 4 30.87 -51.80 43.09
C GLN A 4 30.15 -50.71 43.83
N TRP A 5 30.41 -49.46 43.42
CA TRP A 5 29.64 -48.30 43.80
C TRP A 5 28.47 -48.11 42.81
N VAL A 6 27.27 -48.32 43.29
CA VAL A 6 26.03 -48.05 42.59
C VAL A 6 25.72 -46.58 42.75
N PHE A 7 25.96 -45.81 41.72
CA PHE A 7 25.47 -44.40 41.63
C PHE A 7 23.99 -44.40 41.24
N LEU A 8 23.15 -44.10 42.20
CA LEU A 8 21.73 -43.90 42.02
C LEU A 8 21.53 -42.48 41.44
N LEU A 9 21.35 -42.38 40.12
CA LEU A 9 21.07 -41.13 39.39
C LEU A 9 19.60 -40.79 39.58
N PHE A 10 19.31 -39.81 40.45
CA PHE A 10 17.98 -39.26 40.65
C PHE A 10 17.66 -38.36 39.44
N LEU A 11 16.86 -38.86 38.48
CA LEU A 11 16.40 -38.16 37.33
C LEU A 11 15.25 -37.24 37.76
N LEU A 12 15.57 -35.97 38.03
CA LEU A 12 14.60 -34.93 38.34
C LEU A 12 13.89 -34.54 37.01
N VAL A 13 12.74 -35.17 36.77
CA VAL A 13 11.85 -34.80 35.66
C VAL A 13 11.23 -33.50 36.02
N GLY A 14 11.81 -32.41 35.51
CA GLY A 14 11.24 -31.06 35.54
C GLY A 14 9.98 -31.04 34.67
N LEU A 15 8.81 -30.98 35.30
CA LEU A 15 7.56 -30.72 34.59
C LEU A 15 7.64 -29.30 33.97
N PRO A 16 7.34 -29.15 32.67
CA PRO A 16 7.27 -27.81 32.07
C PRO A 16 6.13 -27.06 32.74
N VAL A 17 6.47 -26.04 33.51
CA VAL A 17 5.51 -25.03 33.96
C VAL A 17 5.09 -24.29 32.69
N PHE A 18 3.91 -24.63 32.17
CA PHE A 18 3.24 -23.80 31.18
C PHE A 18 2.92 -22.46 31.87
N ALA A 19 3.80 -21.49 31.70
CA ALA A 19 3.52 -20.10 31.98
C ALA A 19 2.31 -19.74 31.10
N GLN A 20 1.13 -19.59 31.70
CA GLN A 20 0.00 -18.99 31.02
C GLN A 20 0.44 -17.59 30.62
N SER A 21 0.61 -17.38 29.31
CA SER A 21 0.81 -16.03 28.76
C SER A 21 -0.31 -15.17 29.31
N PRO A 22 -0.02 -14.00 29.90
CA PRO A 22 -1.08 -13.09 30.32
C PRO A 22 -2.00 -12.89 29.14
N ALA A 23 -3.31 -13.01 29.36
CA ALA A 23 -4.30 -12.76 28.33
C ALA A 23 -3.96 -11.41 27.73
N ASN A 24 -3.52 -11.42 26.45
CA ASN A 24 -3.02 -10.24 25.76
C ASN A 24 -4.23 -9.33 25.53
N THR A 25 -4.53 -8.47 26.51
CA THR A 25 -5.60 -7.50 26.39
C THR A 25 -5.16 -6.44 25.41
N LEU A 26 -5.76 -6.45 24.24
CA LEU A 26 -5.50 -5.45 23.20
C LEU A 26 -5.86 -4.07 23.78
N SER A 27 -4.92 -3.15 23.81
CA SER A 27 -5.19 -1.76 24.19
C SER A 27 -5.73 -0.94 23.01
N LEU A 28 -6.37 0.19 23.28
CA LEU A 28 -6.85 1.08 22.22
C LEU A 28 -5.71 1.57 21.31
N ASP A 29 -4.58 1.95 21.92
CA ASP A 29 -3.42 2.45 21.18
C ASP A 29 -2.80 1.37 20.28
N GLU A 30 -2.74 0.12 20.76
CA GLU A 30 -2.28 -1.00 19.96
C GLU A 30 -3.24 -1.31 18.81
N ALA A 31 -4.55 -1.23 19.04
CA ALA A 31 -5.55 -1.42 18.00
C ALA A 31 -5.44 -0.35 16.91
N ILE A 32 -5.27 0.92 17.30
CA ILE A 32 -5.06 2.03 16.36
C ILE A 32 -3.76 1.83 15.57
N ALA A 33 -2.65 1.54 16.26
CA ALA A 33 -1.36 1.33 15.63
C ALA A 33 -1.40 0.18 14.61
N HIS A 34 -2.05 -0.94 14.98
CA HIS A 34 -2.22 -2.08 14.09
C HIS A 34 -3.08 -1.75 12.87
N ALA A 35 -4.20 -1.05 13.07
CA ALA A 35 -5.08 -0.63 11.97
C ALA A 35 -4.37 0.30 10.98
N ILE A 36 -3.57 1.25 11.48
CA ILE A 36 -2.76 2.14 10.65
C ILE A 36 -1.67 1.36 9.90
N ALA A 37 -0.96 0.46 10.59
CA ALA A 37 0.12 -0.32 9.99
C ALA A 37 -0.35 -1.26 8.88
N THR A 38 -1.59 -1.75 8.96
CA THR A 38 -2.18 -2.70 8.01
C THR A 38 -3.08 -2.04 6.97
N ASP A 39 -3.24 -0.70 6.97
CA ASP A 39 -4.09 0.00 6.01
C ASP A 39 -3.47 0.01 4.60
N PRO A 40 -4.05 -0.72 3.62
CA PRO A 40 -3.50 -0.81 2.27
C PRO A 40 -3.50 0.55 1.54
N TRP A 41 -4.42 1.46 1.92
CA TRP A 41 -4.51 2.78 1.31
C TRP A 41 -3.25 3.61 1.57
N LEU A 42 -2.64 3.49 2.76
CA LEU A 42 -1.42 4.21 3.11
C LEU A 42 -0.23 3.79 2.24
N ASN A 43 -0.11 2.49 1.95
CA ASN A 43 0.91 1.99 1.02
C ASN A 43 0.61 2.44 -0.42
N GLY A 44 -0.65 2.37 -0.86
CA GLY A 44 -1.06 2.87 -2.16
C GLY A 44 -0.78 4.36 -2.35
N SER A 45 -0.93 5.17 -1.30
CA SER A 45 -0.60 6.60 -1.33
C SER A 45 0.90 6.86 -1.54
N ARG A 46 1.79 6.05 -0.94
CA ARG A 46 3.24 6.16 -1.19
C ARG A 46 3.59 5.88 -2.65
N HIS A 47 3.02 4.81 -3.21
CA HIS A 47 3.23 4.50 -4.62
C HIS A 47 2.66 5.57 -5.56
N ARG A 48 1.54 6.22 -5.20
CA ARG A 48 1.02 7.36 -5.97
C ARG A 48 1.95 8.57 -5.93
N GLU A 49 2.52 8.88 -4.76
CA GLU A 49 3.53 9.93 -4.61
C GLU A 49 4.75 9.68 -5.49
N ASP A 50 5.30 8.45 -5.45
CA ASP A 50 6.43 8.04 -6.28
C ASP A 50 6.09 8.11 -7.78
N ALA A 51 4.90 7.67 -8.15
CA ALA A 51 4.41 7.74 -9.53
C ALA A 51 4.27 9.19 -10.01
N LEU A 52 3.64 10.07 -9.22
CA LEU A 52 3.48 11.50 -9.54
C LEU A 52 4.83 12.21 -9.65
N THR A 53 5.79 11.86 -8.78
CA THR A 53 7.16 12.38 -8.85
C THR A 53 7.83 11.96 -10.17
N SER A 54 7.71 10.70 -10.55
CA SER A 54 8.24 10.19 -11.82
C SER A 54 7.53 10.82 -13.02
N GLU A 55 6.21 10.99 -12.96
CA GLU A 55 5.42 11.68 -13.98
C GLU A 55 5.82 13.15 -14.12
N SER A 56 6.23 13.82 -13.02
CA SER A 56 6.68 15.21 -13.07
C SER A 56 7.96 15.37 -13.91
N ILE A 57 8.87 14.40 -13.80
CA ILE A 57 10.11 14.36 -14.60
C ILE A 57 9.75 14.14 -16.09
N SER A 58 8.93 13.15 -16.37
CA SER A 58 8.46 12.87 -17.74
C SER A 58 7.71 14.06 -18.35
N ALA A 59 6.86 14.73 -17.57
CA ALA A 59 6.09 15.90 -18.03
C ALA A 59 6.97 17.10 -18.37
N SER A 60 8.20 17.17 -17.86
CA SER A 60 9.17 18.24 -18.19
C SER A 60 9.95 18.00 -19.47
N THR A 61 9.89 16.79 -20.02
CA THR A 61 10.63 16.42 -21.22
C THR A 61 9.84 16.69 -22.50
N LEU A 62 10.55 16.89 -23.60
CA LEU A 62 9.92 16.98 -24.93
C LEU A 62 9.30 15.64 -25.29
N PRO A 63 8.16 15.61 -26.00
CA PRO A 63 7.64 14.38 -26.61
C PRO A 63 8.67 13.75 -27.53
N ASP A 64 8.62 12.43 -27.66
CA ASP A 64 9.54 11.69 -28.52
C ASP A 64 9.46 12.12 -29.99
N PRO A 65 10.60 12.21 -30.72
CA PRO A 65 10.58 12.46 -32.13
C PRO A 65 9.94 11.28 -32.86
N LYS A 66 9.13 11.58 -33.87
CA LYS A 66 8.49 10.59 -34.72
C LYS A 66 9.27 10.43 -36.00
N VAL A 67 9.68 9.20 -36.30
CA VAL A 67 10.26 8.83 -37.60
C VAL A 67 9.15 8.21 -38.45
N SER A 68 8.98 8.68 -39.68
CA SER A 68 8.02 8.15 -40.63
C SER A 68 8.72 7.67 -41.90
N LEU A 69 8.27 6.55 -42.41
CA LEU A 69 8.67 6.02 -43.71
C LEU A 69 7.41 5.87 -44.55
N MET A 70 7.38 6.51 -45.71
CA MET A 70 6.23 6.46 -46.60
C MET A 70 6.69 6.09 -48.00
N ALA A 71 6.03 5.10 -48.60
CA ALA A 71 6.16 4.77 -49.99
C ALA A 71 4.91 5.24 -50.73
N ALA A 72 5.05 6.08 -51.73
CA ALA A 72 3.93 6.56 -52.54
C ALA A 72 4.09 6.12 -53.99
N ASN A 73 2.94 5.81 -54.64
CA ASN A 73 2.87 5.35 -56.02
C ASN A 73 3.77 4.14 -56.36
N PHE A 74 3.83 3.22 -55.42
CA PHE A 74 4.63 2.01 -55.54
C PHE A 74 3.87 1.01 -56.42
N PRO A 75 4.45 0.51 -57.55
CA PRO A 75 3.80 -0.49 -58.35
C PRO A 75 3.59 -1.78 -57.59
N THR A 76 2.32 -2.26 -57.51
CA THR A 76 1.97 -3.48 -56.76
C THR A 76 2.17 -4.75 -57.52
N ASP A 77 2.41 -4.64 -58.84
CA ASP A 77 2.62 -5.76 -59.76
C ASP A 77 4.09 -6.21 -59.90
N SER A 78 5.03 -5.27 -59.87
CA SER A 78 6.48 -5.54 -60.01
C SER A 78 7.33 -5.17 -58.81
N PHE A 79 6.85 -4.29 -57.97
CA PHE A 79 7.63 -3.64 -56.87
C PHE A 79 8.90 -2.95 -57.34
N ASP A 80 9.00 -2.61 -58.65
CA ASP A 80 10.15 -1.89 -59.20
C ASP A 80 9.98 -0.38 -59.03
N ILE A 81 10.87 0.25 -58.27
CA ILE A 81 10.88 1.69 -57.96
C ILE A 81 11.14 2.56 -59.19
N ASN A 82 11.67 2.00 -60.29
CA ASN A 82 11.94 2.71 -61.52
C ASN A 82 10.85 2.56 -62.59
N GLN A 83 9.82 1.77 -62.33
CA GLN A 83 8.74 1.50 -63.29
C GLN A 83 7.87 2.75 -63.52
N GLU A 84 7.58 3.49 -62.44
CA GLU A 84 6.67 4.65 -62.48
C GLU A 84 7.46 5.93 -62.08
N PRO A 85 7.38 7.00 -62.90
CA PRO A 85 8.11 8.24 -62.66
C PRO A 85 7.68 8.98 -61.37
N MET A 86 6.55 8.60 -60.78
CA MET A 86 5.99 9.21 -59.54
C MET A 86 6.26 8.38 -58.29
N THR A 87 6.99 7.26 -58.39
CA THR A 87 7.33 6.41 -57.25
C THR A 87 8.28 7.18 -56.31
N GLN A 88 7.88 7.29 -55.04
CA GLN A 88 8.62 8.03 -54.03
C GLN A 88 8.75 7.21 -52.74
N LEU A 89 9.96 7.23 -52.20
CA LEU A 89 10.25 6.78 -50.85
C LEU A 89 10.63 7.99 -50.03
N THR A 90 9.79 8.32 -49.02
CA THR A 90 10.00 9.48 -48.15
C THR A 90 10.34 9.03 -46.75
N VAL A 91 11.45 9.53 -46.21
CA VAL A 91 11.81 9.42 -44.80
C VAL A 91 11.58 10.78 -44.16
N GLY A 92 10.73 10.81 -43.15
CA GLY A 92 10.42 12.04 -42.41
C GLY A 92 10.81 11.91 -40.93
N VAL A 93 11.28 13.00 -40.34
CA VAL A 93 11.44 13.15 -38.89
C VAL A 93 10.61 14.35 -38.43
N SER A 94 9.75 14.16 -37.44
CA SER A 94 9.00 15.25 -36.88
C SER A 94 9.15 15.30 -35.35
N GLN A 95 9.34 16.52 -34.82
CA GLN A 95 9.45 16.77 -33.38
C GLN A 95 8.39 17.82 -32.99
N MET A 96 7.61 17.50 -31.94
CA MET A 96 6.67 18.45 -31.37
C MET A 96 7.40 19.33 -30.33
N PHE A 97 7.23 20.66 -30.47
CA PHE A 97 7.68 21.63 -29.47
C PHE A 97 6.44 22.28 -28.85
N PRO A 98 6.09 21.93 -27.59
CA PRO A 98 4.98 22.56 -26.89
C PRO A 98 5.19 24.05 -26.68
N ARG A 99 4.10 24.82 -26.63
CA ARG A 99 4.16 26.29 -26.56
C ARG A 99 4.53 26.78 -25.16
N GLY A 100 5.40 27.80 -25.09
CA GLY A 100 5.74 28.50 -23.86
C GLY A 100 6.17 27.58 -22.73
N ASP A 101 5.69 27.82 -21.52
CA ASP A 101 6.09 27.09 -20.31
C ASP A 101 5.21 25.85 -20.01
N SER A 102 4.48 25.34 -21.02
CA SER A 102 3.51 24.26 -20.82
C SER A 102 4.13 23.00 -20.21
N LEU A 103 5.38 22.65 -20.56
CA LEU A 103 6.09 21.51 -19.95
C LEU A 103 6.42 21.78 -18.48
N ALA A 104 6.94 22.96 -18.17
CA ALA A 104 7.27 23.34 -16.80
C ALA A 104 6.04 23.39 -15.91
N LEU A 105 4.92 23.92 -16.42
CA LEU A 105 3.65 23.97 -15.69
C LEU A 105 3.06 22.58 -15.48
N SER A 106 3.15 21.69 -16.48
CA SER A 106 2.71 20.30 -16.36
C SER A 106 3.53 19.53 -15.32
N SER A 107 4.85 19.70 -15.35
CA SER A 107 5.75 19.11 -14.35
C SER A 107 5.41 19.62 -12.95
N ARG A 108 5.26 20.92 -12.78
CA ARG A 108 4.91 21.53 -11.49
C ARG A 108 3.57 21.04 -10.98
N GLN A 109 2.56 20.93 -11.83
CA GLN A 109 1.27 20.36 -11.45
C GLN A 109 1.41 18.95 -10.83
N LYS A 110 2.24 18.10 -11.43
CA LYS A 110 2.50 16.76 -10.91
C LYS A 110 3.24 16.78 -9.58
N GLN A 111 4.19 17.70 -9.41
CA GLN A 111 4.90 17.88 -8.14
C GLN A 111 3.95 18.30 -7.01
N GLU A 112 3.09 19.29 -7.24
CA GLU A 112 2.10 19.75 -6.26
C GLU A 112 1.13 18.61 -5.86
N LEU A 113 0.74 17.77 -6.83
CA LEU A 113 -0.07 16.58 -6.54
C LEU A 113 0.69 15.54 -5.72
N ALA A 114 1.99 15.33 -5.98
CA ALA A 114 2.83 14.46 -5.17
C ALA A 114 2.96 14.98 -3.73
N GLU A 115 3.16 16.28 -3.55
CA GLU A 115 3.25 16.92 -2.23
C GLU A 115 1.93 16.87 -1.44
N GLN A 116 0.80 16.70 -2.12
CA GLN A 116 -0.50 16.49 -1.47
C GLN A 116 -0.62 15.11 -0.80
N GLU A 117 0.03 14.08 -1.33
CA GLU A 117 -0.12 12.70 -0.84
C GLU A 117 0.27 12.51 0.64
N PRO A 118 1.36 13.11 1.17
CA PRO A 118 1.66 13.07 2.60
C PRO A 118 0.55 13.63 3.50
N LEU A 119 -0.09 14.71 3.07
CA LEU A 119 -1.19 15.35 3.81
C LEU A 119 -2.45 14.46 3.79
N LEU A 120 -2.74 13.83 2.65
CA LEU A 120 -3.82 12.85 2.54
C LEU A 120 -3.57 11.62 3.45
N ARG A 121 -2.31 11.17 3.58
CA ARG A 121 -1.95 10.10 4.53
C ARG A 121 -2.20 10.50 5.98
N GLN A 122 -1.81 11.70 6.39
CA GLN A 122 -2.10 12.20 7.74
C GLN A 122 -3.60 12.24 8.03
N ASN A 123 -4.39 12.75 7.08
CA ASN A 123 -5.85 12.77 7.19
C ASN A 123 -6.43 11.35 7.28
N ARG A 124 -5.91 10.41 6.48
CA ARG A 124 -6.33 9.00 6.54
C ARG A 124 -6.02 8.38 7.89
N GLN A 125 -4.82 8.58 8.42
CA GLN A 125 -4.43 8.08 9.74
C GLN A 125 -5.35 8.61 10.85
N ALA A 126 -5.66 9.90 10.84
CA ALA A 126 -6.59 10.49 11.79
C ALA A 126 -8.01 9.89 11.70
N LYS A 127 -8.49 9.65 10.47
CA LYS A 127 -9.79 8.99 10.26
C LYS A 127 -9.80 7.55 10.75
N VAL A 128 -8.74 6.79 10.48
CA VAL A 128 -8.60 5.41 10.97
C VAL A 128 -8.59 5.40 12.50
N ALA A 129 -7.79 6.27 13.12
CA ALA A 129 -7.76 6.38 14.58
C ALA A 129 -9.13 6.70 15.18
N ALA A 130 -9.86 7.67 14.61
CA ALA A 130 -11.20 8.02 15.06
C ALA A 130 -12.19 6.84 14.94
N THR A 131 -12.17 6.15 13.79
CA THR A 131 -13.05 5.00 13.57
C THR A 131 -12.75 3.86 14.53
N VAL A 132 -11.47 3.52 14.74
CA VAL A 132 -11.07 2.47 15.69
C VAL A 132 -11.45 2.85 17.10
N SER A 133 -11.24 4.10 17.50
CA SER A 133 -11.64 4.59 18.84
C SER A 133 -13.15 4.47 19.07
N GLN A 134 -13.95 4.82 18.07
CA GLN A 134 -15.39 4.69 18.16
C GLN A 134 -15.82 3.22 18.34
N LEU A 135 -15.31 2.33 17.48
CA LEU A 135 -15.60 0.89 17.54
C LEU A 135 -15.14 0.27 18.86
N TRP A 136 -14.00 0.70 19.37
CA TRP A 136 -13.48 0.28 20.67
C TRP A 136 -14.42 0.65 21.82
N LEU A 137 -14.87 1.91 21.85
CA LEU A 137 -15.78 2.38 22.88
C LEU A 137 -17.15 1.69 22.80
N GLU A 138 -17.63 1.40 21.58
CA GLU A 138 -18.86 0.63 21.39
C GLU A 138 -18.71 -0.81 21.93
N ALA A 139 -17.60 -1.47 21.63
CA ALA A 139 -17.29 -2.80 22.15
C ALA A 139 -17.17 -2.80 23.69
N PHE A 140 -16.45 -1.82 24.25
CA PHE A 140 -16.33 -1.64 25.70
C PHE A 140 -17.69 -1.45 26.36
N ARG A 141 -18.54 -0.59 25.79
CA ARG A 141 -19.90 -0.36 26.30
C ARG A 141 -20.75 -1.64 26.28
N ALA A 142 -20.63 -2.43 25.20
CA ALA A 142 -21.33 -3.70 25.10
C ALA A 142 -20.85 -4.70 26.18
N GLN A 143 -19.55 -4.81 26.41
CA GLN A 143 -18.98 -5.67 27.46
C GLN A 143 -19.43 -5.27 28.87
N GLU A 144 -19.41 -3.96 29.18
CA GLU A 144 -19.87 -3.46 30.47
C GLU A 144 -21.38 -3.69 30.68
N SER A 145 -22.17 -3.55 29.59
CA SER A 145 -23.60 -3.85 29.64
C SER A 145 -23.84 -5.33 29.95
N ILE A 146 -23.11 -6.25 29.33
CA ILE A 146 -23.20 -7.68 29.61
C ILE A 146 -22.82 -7.96 31.07
N ARG A 147 -21.69 -7.40 31.54
CA ARG A 147 -21.23 -7.56 32.92
C ARG A 147 -22.26 -7.08 33.95
N LEU A 148 -22.93 -5.95 33.66
CA LEU A 148 -24.00 -5.43 34.55
C LEU A 148 -25.17 -6.38 34.58
N ILE A 149 -25.67 -6.86 33.44
CA ILE A 149 -26.80 -7.80 33.36
C ILE A 149 -26.47 -9.11 34.09
N GLU A 150 -25.26 -9.64 33.94
CA GLU A 150 -24.83 -10.86 34.61
C GLU A 150 -24.78 -10.68 36.13
N ARG A 151 -24.33 -9.51 36.61
CA ARG A 151 -24.34 -9.17 38.03
C ARG A 151 -25.78 -9.08 38.59
N ASP A 152 -26.67 -8.39 37.88
CA ASP A 152 -28.06 -8.24 38.30
C ASP A 152 -28.76 -9.60 38.32
N ARG A 153 -28.52 -10.45 37.31
CA ARG A 153 -29.05 -11.81 37.27
C ARG A 153 -28.63 -12.62 38.52
N SER A 154 -27.36 -12.55 38.90
CA SER A 154 -26.83 -13.26 40.07
C SER A 154 -27.49 -12.79 41.37
N LEU A 155 -27.83 -11.50 41.48
CA LEU A 155 -28.55 -10.95 42.63
C LEU A 155 -29.99 -11.50 42.71
N PHE A 156 -30.69 -11.59 41.57
CA PHE A 156 -32.06 -12.17 41.53
C PHE A 156 -32.06 -13.66 41.86
N GLU A 157 -31.06 -14.43 41.39
CA GLU A 157 -30.95 -15.86 41.74
C GLU A 157 -30.68 -16.12 43.23
N HIS A 158 -30.16 -15.14 44.00
CA HIS A 158 -29.94 -15.24 45.44
C HIS A 158 -31.17 -14.76 46.28
N LEU A 159 -32.14 -14.11 45.64
CA LEU A 159 -33.34 -13.59 46.28
C LEU A 159 -34.54 -14.55 46.21
N VAL A 160 -34.46 -15.60 45.43
CA VAL A 160 -35.45 -16.68 45.26
C VAL A 160 -34.99 -17.94 45.99
#